data_72b753323b2670e277596caab3161cbc
#
_entry.id   72b753323b2670e277596caab3161cbc
#
_cell.length_a   1.000
_cell.length_b   1.000
_cell.length_c   1.000
_cell.angle_alpha   90.00
_cell.angle_beta   90.00
_cell.angle_gamma   90.00
#
_symmetry.space_group_name_H-M   'P 1'
#
loop_
_entity.id
_entity.type
_entity.pdbx_description
1 polymer ?
#
loop_
_entity_poly.entity_id
_entity_poly.type
_entity_poly.pdbx_seq_one_letter_code
_entity_poly.pdbx_strand_id
1 'polypeptide(L)'
;MQRWSDKSEKEIAYVMVNCETGMEGKVMEELGTIEGVKEIKYTFGSYDIVTKVEAGSVETLREIISLRIRKIERVRTTTTLICKDTILPMIA
;
A
#
# COMPACT_ATOMS: atom_id res chain seq x y z
N MET A 1 0.14 -29.14 -0.08
CA MET A 1 0.45 -28.59 0.01
C MET A 1 0.62 -27.62 0.16
N GLN A 2 0.98 -26.95 0.03
CA GLN A 2 1.31 -26.09 0.16
C GLN A 2 1.27 -25.27 0.88
N ARG A 3 1.91 -25.12 1.17
CA ARG A 3 2.18 -24.51 2.07
C ARG A 3 2.58 -23.17 1.99
N TRP A 4 3.13 -22.62 0.98
CA TRP A 4 3.41 -21.24 0.83
C TRP A 4 2.17 -20.41 0.96
N SER A 5 1.06 -20.91 0.55
CA SER A 5 -0.14 -20.13 0.68
C SER A 5 -0.56 -20.04 2.13
N ASP A 6 -0.22 -20.97 2.94
CA ASP A 6 -0.57 -20.89 4.30
C ASP A 6 0.17 -19.83 5.00
N LYS A 7 1.38 -19.62 4.65
CA LYS A 7 2.07 -18.68 5.32
C LYS A 7 1.78 -17.37 4.91
N SER A 8 1.34 -17.16 3.76
CA SER A 8 1.06 -15.87 3.33
C SER A 8 -0.33 -15.53 3.55
N GLU A 9 -0.81 -15.67 4.71
CA GLU A 9 -2.12 -15.32 4.96
C GLU A 9 -2.39 -13.89 4.85
N LYS A 10 -1.45 -13.05 4.52
CA LYS A 10 -1.66 -11.62 4.43
C LYS A 10 -2.29 -11.23 3.14
N GLU A 11 -3.23 -10.30 3.23
CA GLU A 11 -3.78 -9.65 2.06
C GLU A 11 -2.91 -8.43 1.78
N ILE A 12 -2.69 -8.14 0.51
CA ILE A 12 -1.76 -7.11 0.11
C ILE A 12 -2.43 -6.12 -0.82
N ALA A 13 -2.16 -4.85 -0.62
CA ALA A 13 -2.62 -3.81 -1.53
C ALA A 13 -1.45 -2.89 -1.85
N TYR A 14 -1.49 -2.33 -3.06
CA TYR A 14 -0.56 -1.28 -3.42
C TYR A 14 -1.39 -0.02 -3.55
N VAL A 15 -0.96 1.04 -2.89
CA VAL A 15 -1.69 2.29 -2.90
C VAL A 15 -0.78 3.34 -3.51
N MET A 16 -1.22 3.91 -4.62
CA MET A 16 -0.49 4.97 -5.29
C MET A 16 -1.07 6.29 -4.80
N VAL A 17 -0.20 7.16 -4.35
CA VAL A 17 -0.61 8.38 -3.68
C VAL A 17 -0.11 9.60 -4.43
N ASN A 18 -0.99 10.58 -4.60
CA ASN A 18 -0.56 11.89 -5.05
C ASN A 18 -0.77 12.86 -3.91
N CYS A 19 0.19 13.71 -3.70
CA CYS A 19 0.12 14.63 -2.58
C CYS A 19 0.51 16.03 -3.04
N GLU A 20 0.39 16.96 -2.14
CA GLU A 20 0.70 18.34 -2.42
C GLU A 20 2.19 18.45 -2.73
N THR A 21 2.54 19.21 -3.75
CA THR A 21 3.91 19.35 -4.18
C THR A 21 4.77 19.91 -3.04
N GLY A 22 5.89 19.29 -2.82
CA GLY A 22 6.79 19.70 -1.75
C GLY A 22 6.51 19.02 -0.43
N MET A 23 5.41 18.27 -0.33
CA MET A 23 5.04 17.62 0.92
C MET A 23 5.30 16.13 0.90
N GLU A 24 6.00 15.65 -0.13
CA GLU A 24 6.21 14.22 -0.28
C GLU A 24 6.91 13.61 0.92
N GLY A 25 7.94 14.28 1.40
CA GLY A 25 8.69 13.76 2.54
C GLY A 25 7.84 13.63 3.78
N LYS A 26 6.99 14.64 3.99
CA LYS A 26 6.14 14.64 5.17
C LYS A 26 5.10 13.53 5.07
N VAL A 27 4.53 13.37 3.89
CA VAL A 27 3.53 12.32 3.69
C VAL A 27 4.17 10.95 3.86
N MET A 28 5.38 10.76 3.34
CA MET A 28 6.06 9.49 3.48
C MET A 28 6.36 9.19 4.94
N GLU A 29 6.71 10.22 5.68
CA GLU A 29 6.98 10.05 7.10
C GLU A 29 5.72 9.59 7.83
N GLU A 30 4.59 10.18 7.51
CA GLU A 30 3.35 9.78 8.14
C GLU A 30 2.89 8.41 7.70
N LEU A 31 3.09 8.06 6.43
CA LEU A 31 2.76 6.73 5.98
C LEU A 31 3.55 5.69 6.77
N GLY A 32 4.80 6.01 7.10
CA GLY A 32 5.66 5.09 7.82
C GLY A 32 5.20 4.79 9.24
N THR A 33 4.30 5.59 9.78
CA THR A 33 3.80 5.33 11.13
C THR A 33 2.57 4.44 11.15
N ILE A 34 2.02 4.11 9.99
CA ILE A 34 0.78 3.35 9.94
C ILE A 34 1.07 1.86 9.97
N GLU A 35 0.44 1.17 10.92
CA GLU A 35 0.63 -0.26 11.01
C GLU A 35 0.08 -0.89 9.74
N GLY A 36 0.80 -1.82 9.16
CA GLY A 36 0.39 -2.46 7.92
C GLY A 36 1.12 -1.92 6.71
N VAL A 37 1.68 -0.73 6.78
CA VAL A 37 2.45 -0.18 5.68
C VAL A 37 3.83 -0.82 5.72
N LYS A 38 4.20 -1.51 4.64
CA LYS A 38 5.44 -2.28 4.59
C LYS A 38 6.51 -1.70 3.71
N GLU A 39 6.12 -0.96 2.68
CA GLU A 39 7.10 -0.34 1.79
C GLU A 39 6.55 0.99 1.34
N ILE A 40 7.43 1.95 1.17
CA ILE A 40 7.08 3.27 0.70
C ILE A 40 8.14 3.65 -0.31
N LYS A 41 7.71 3.97 -1.53
CA LYS A 41 8.64 4.36 -2.59
C LYS A 41 8.25 5.72 -3.12
N TYR A 42 9.24 6.57 -3.30
CA TYR A 42 9.03 7.86 -3.92
C TYR A 42 9.18 7.62 -5.43
N THR A 43 8.27 8.08 -6.23
CA THR A 43 8.25 7.73 -7.64
C THR A 43 8.13 8.96 -8.51
N PHE A 44 8.44 8.78 -9.78
CA PHE A 44 8.21 9.80 -10.78
C PHE A 44 7.10 9.29 -11.67
N GLY A 45 6.35 10.16 -12.26
CA GLY A 45 5.30 9.79 -13.19
C GLY A 45 3.96 10.23 -12.67
N SER A 46 2.95 9.43 -12.93
CA SER A 46 1.58 9.81 -12.60
C SER A 46 1.32 9.88 -11.11
N TYR A 47 2.14 9.21 -10.33
CA TYR A 47 1.95 9.19 -8.88
C TYR A 47 3.22 9.60 -8.19
N ASP A 48 3.09 10.16 -7.01
CA ASP A 48 4.23 10.65 -6.24
C ASP A 48 4.82 9.59 -5.34
N ILE A 49 3.99 8.72 -4.82
CA ILE A 49 4.41 7.72 -3.84
C ILE A 49 3.66 6.43 -4.11
N VAL A 50 4.34 5.31 -3.98
CA VAL A 50 3.69 4.00 -4.04
C VAL A 50 3.97 3.31 -2.72
N THR A 51 2.93 2.79 -2.08
CA THR A 51 3.12 2.13 -0.80
C THR A 51 2.46 0.76 -0.82
N LYS A 52 3.09 -0.19 -0.13
CA LYS A 52 2.59 -1.53 -0.02
C LYS A 52 1.99 -1.69 1.37
N VAL A 53 0.77 -2.20 1.43
CA VAL A 53 0.06 -2.37 2.69
C VAL A 53 -0.29 -3.84 2.84
N GLU A 54 -0.12 -4.39 4.03
CA GLU A 54 -0.48 -5.77 4.31
C GLU A 54 -1.39 -5.81 5.52
N ALA A 55 -2.32 -6.72 5.50
CA ALA A 55 -3.23 -6.91 6.62
C ALA A 55 -3.77 -8.33 6.59
N GLY A 56 -4.45 -8.72 7.64
CA GLY A 56 -4.98 -10.07 7.73
C GLY A 56 -6.24 -10.31 6.93
N SER A 57 -6.91 -9.25 6.48
CA SER A 57 -8.13 -9.39 5.69
C SER A 57 -8.26 -8.20 4.78
N VAL A 58 -9.11 -8.36 3.76
CA VAL A 58 -9.39 -7.27 2.84
C VAL A 58 -10.10 -6.14 3.56
N GLU A 59 -10.96 -6.48 4.52
CA GLU A 59 -11.65 -5.45 5.28
C GLU A 59 -10.66 -4.59 6.04
N THR A 60 -9.65 -5.20 6.65
CA THR A 60 -8.65 -4.44 7.37
C THR A 60 -7.83 -3.58 6.41
N LEU A 61 -7.51 -4.11 5.23
CA LEU A 61 -6.81 -3.31 4.24
C LEU A 61 -7.62 -2.06 3.91
N ARG A 62 -8.92 -2.23 3.68
CA ARG A 62 -9.75 -1.10 3.32
C ARG A 62 -9.83 -0.08 4.45
N GLU A 63 -9.85 -0.55 5.68
CA GLU A 63 -9.87 0.36 6.82
C GLU A 63 -8.57 1.16 6.91
N ILE A 64 -7.44 0.48 6.75
CA ILE A 64 -6.16 1.17 6.80
C ILE A 64 -6.12 2.25 5.73
N ILE A 65 -6.54 1.92 4.53
CA ILE A 65 -6.49 2.85 3.42
C ILE A 65 -7.44 4.01 3.62
N SER A 66 -8.68 3.73 3.95
CA SER A 66 -9.66 4.79 4.02
C SER A 66 -9.58 5.61 5.30
N LEU A 67 -9.22 4.98 6.41
CA LEU A 67 -9.22 5.68 7.69
C LEU A 67 -7.86 6.23 8.08
N ARG A 68 -6.80 5.69 7.51
CA ARG A 68 -5.48 6.15 7.87
C ARG A 68 -4.76 6.83 6.71
N ILE A 69 -4.64 6.18 5.59
CA ILE A 69 -3.88 6.74 4.48
C ILE A 69 -4.56 7.93 3.85
N ARG A 70 -5.83 7.78 3.53
CA ARG A 70 -6.55 8.86 2.87
C ARG A 70 -6.80 10.04 3.78
N LYS A 71 -6.59 9.87 5.08
CA LYS A 71 -6.78 10.98 6.03
C LYS A 71 -5.50 11.76 6.28
N ILE A 72 -4.39 11.34 5.72
CA ILE A 72 -3.16 12.08 5.90
C ILE A 72 -3.31 13.44 5.24
N GLU A 73 -2.97 14.47 5.99
CA GLU A 73 -3.05 15.81 5.47
C GLU A 73 -2.11 15.93 4.29
N ARG A 74 -2.47 16.64 3.27
CA ARG A 74 -1.68 16.88 2.07
C ARG A 74 -1.78 15.75 1.04
N VAL A 75 -2.43 14.63 1.36
CA VAL A 75 -2.72 13.62 0.36
C VAL A 75 -3.90 14.12 -0.46
N ARG A 76 -3.72 14.16 -1.78
CA ARG A 76 -4.76 14.63 -2.66
C ARG A 76 -5.61 13.51 -3.20
N THR A 77 -4.99 12.51 -3.75
CA THR A 77 -5.72 11.38 -4.32
C THR A 77 -4.98 10.09 -4.04
N THR A 78 -5.71 9.00 -4.02
CA THR A 78 -5.11 7.68 -3.89
C THR A 78 -5.77 6.75 -4.89
N THR A 79 -4.99 5.79 -5.39
CA THR A 79 -5.49 4.74 -6.26
C THR A 79 -5.03 3.44 -5.62
N THR A 80 -5.96 2.53 -5.38
CA THR A 80 -5.67 1.31 -4.66
C THR A 80 -5.81 0.09 -5.56
N LEU A 81 -4.81 -0.78 -5.51
CA LEU A 81 -4.88 -2.06 -6.19
C LEU A 81 -4.76 -3.13 -5.13
N ILE A 82 -5.83 -3.88 -4.92
CA ILE A 82 -5.80 -4.97 -3.96
C ILE A 82 -5.42 -6.22 -4.72
N CYS A 83 -4.38 -6.90 -4.26
CA CYS A 83 -3.91 -8.10 -4.94
C CYS A 83 -4.86 -9.23 -4.64
N LYS A 84 -5.28 -9.92 -5.68
CA LYS A 84 -6.19 -11.03 -5.48
C LYS A 84 -5.46 -12.33 -5.26
N ASP A 85 -4.41 -12.54 -6.01
CA ASP A 85 -3.64 -13.75 -5.89
C ASP A 85 -2.19 -13.47 -6.10
N THR A 86 -1.36 -14.31 -5.55
CA THR A 86 0.06 -14.25 -5.84
C THR A 86 0.37 -15.42 -6.73
N ILE A 87 0.78 -15.13 -7.95
CA ILE A 87 1.13 -16.18 -8.89
C ILE A 87 2.61 -16.10 -9.12
N LEU A 88 3.29 -17.16 -8.74
CA LEU A 88 4.73 -17.17 -8.90
C LEU A 88 5.07 -17.37 -10.36
N PRO A 89 6.05 -16.65 -10.85
CA PRO A 89 6.40 -16.78 -12.27
C PRO A 89 6.90 -18.17 -12.55
N MET A 90 6.50 -18.68 -13.70
CA MET A 90 6.98 -19.96 -14.13
C MET A 90 8.27 -19.73 -14.85
N ILE A 91 9.25 -20.51 -14.52
CA ILE A 91 10.50 -20.37 -15.17
C ILE A 91 10.50 -21.25 -16.37
N ALA A 92 10.63 -20.67 -17.46
CA ALA A 92 10.56 -21.43 -18.69
C ALA A 92 11.88 -22.00 -19.08
#